data_9ac065058e703e1f790c3a2904b010c7
#
_entry.id   9ac065058e703e1f790c3a2904b010c7
#
_cell.length_a   1.000
_cell.length_b   1.000
_cell.length_c   1.000
_cell.angle_alpha   90.00
_cell.angle_beta   90.00
_cell.angle_gamma   90.00
#
_symmetry.space_group_name_H-M   'P 1'
#
loop_
_entity.id
_entity.type
_entity.pdbx_description
1 polymer ?
#
loop_
_entity_poly.entity_id
_entity_poly.type
_entity_poly.pdbx_seq_one_letter_code
_entity_poly.pdbx_strand_id
1 'polypeptide(L)'
;MVESDNLRYTKIALNNGSGAIPALGFGTLIPDPVATRTATRAALEVGFRQLDASERYRNETEVGEAIQEVFKAGRIKREEVFVATKLWNNNHRPERVKPAFEARDRKSVV
;
A
#
# COMPACT_ATOMS: atom_id res chain seq x y z
N MET A 1 1.18 16.34 -19.53
CA MET A 1 0.61 17.61 -19.17
C MET A 1 0.97 17.98 -17.76
N VAL A 2 1.12 19.26 -17.51
CA VAL A 2 1.59 19.75 -16.22
C VAL A 2 0.66 19.36 -15.07
N GLU A 3 -0.64 19.46 -15.27
CA GLU A 3 -1.63 19.15 -14.24
C GLU A 3 -1.62 17.67 -13.85
N SER A 4 -1.50 16.77 -14.82
CA SER A 4 -1.42 15.33 -14.56
C SER A 4 -0.16 15.00 -13.75
N ASP A 5 0.96 15.62 -14.10
CA ASP A 5 2.21 15.42 -13.39
C ASP A 5 2.14 15.97 -11.97
N ASN A 6 1.47 17.11 -11.79
CA ASN A 6 1.28 17.69 -10.48
C ASN A 6 0.48 16.78 -9.54
N LEU A 7 -0.57 16.15 -10.05
CA LEU A 7 -1.37 15.23 -9.25
C LEU A 7 -0.54 14.03 -8.77
N ARG A 8 0.35 13.53 -9.62
CA ARG A 8 1.25 12.43 -9.28
C ARG A 8 2.10 12.74 -8.07
N TYR A 9 2.53 13.99 -7.91
CA TYR A 9 3.40 14.40 -6.83
C TYR A 9 2.70 15.11 -5.69
N THR A 10 1.38 15.26 -5.77
CA THR A 10 0.59 15.93 -4.74
C THR A 10 0.50 15.06 -3.49
N LYS A 11 0.70 15.66 -2.33
CA LYS A 11 0.56 15.01 -1.03
C LYS A 11 -0.35 15.83 -0.13
N ILE A 12 -1.06 15.15 0.76
CA ILE A 12 -1.96 15.77 1.71
C ILE A 12 -1.37 15.61 3.11
N ALA A 13 -1.10 16.72 3.78
CA ALA A 13 -0.51 16.70 5.10
C ALA A 13 -1.47 16.07 6.12
N LEU A 14 -0.92 15.26 7.02
CA LEU A 14 -1.69 14.69 8.12
C LEU A 14 -1.86 15.73 9.23
N ASN A 15 -3.02 15.71 9.90
CA ASN A 15 -3.36 16.74 10.90
C ASN A 15 -2.43 16.75 12.10
N ASN A 16 -1.83 15.62 12.43
CA ASN A 16 -0.97 15.51 13.60
C ASN A 16 0.51 15.83 13.31
N GLY A 17 0.82 16.29 12.11
CA GLY A 17 2.20 16.63 11.75
C GLY A 17 3.14 15.45 11.52
N SER A 18 2.62 14.22 11.46
CA SER A 18 3.46 13.03 11.32
C SER A 18 3.91 12.76 9.89
N GLY A 19 3.46 13.56 8.93
CA GLY A 19 3.84 13.36 7.53
C GLY A 19 2.72 13.73 6.57
N ALA A 20 2.76 13.14 5.39
CA ALA A 20 1.78 13.41 4.33
C ALA A 20 1.44 12.14 3.57
N ILE A 21 0.21 12.07 3.07
CA ILE A 21 -0.28 10.96 2.26
C ILE A 21 -0.27 11.38 0.80
N PRO A 22 0.26 10.56 -0.13
CA PRO A 22 0.11 10.82 -1.55
C PRO A 22 -1.38 10.92 -1.91
N ALA A 23 -1.76 11.92 -2.70
CA ALA A 23 -3.15 12.18 -3.05
C ALA A 23 -3.73 11.09 -3.96
N LEU A 24 -2.89 10.46 -4.77
CA LEU A 24 -3.31 9.43 -5.72
C LEU A 24 -2.97 8.05 -5.17
N GLY A 25 -3.97 7.21 -5.01
CA GLY A 25 -3.81 5.87 -4.47
C GLY A 25 -4.24 4.78 -5.44
N PHE A 26 -3.70 3.59 -5.27
CA PHE A 26 -4.01 2.42 -6.07
C PHE A 26 -4.71 1.37 -5.21
N GLY A 27 -5.91 0.97 -5.61
CA GLY A 27 -6.67 -0.06 -4.90
C GLY A 27 -6.20 -1.45 -5.28
N THR A 28 -6.04 -2.32 -4.29
CA THR A 28 -5.51 -3.67 -4.50
C THR A 28 -6.56 -4.77 -4.39
N LEU A 29 -7.84 -4.44 -4.44
CA LEU A 29 -8.89 -5.48 -4.45
C LEU A 29 -8.95 -6.11 -5.84
N ILE A 30 -8.08 -7.08 -6.06
CA ILE A 30 -7.95 -7.80 -7.33
C ILE A 30 -8.03 -9.29 -7.02
N PRO A 31 -8.99 -10.04 -7.59
CA PRO A 31 -9.21 -11.44 -7.23
C PRO A 31 -8.07 -12.38 -7.57
N ASP A 32 -7.38 -12.17 -8.67
CA ASP A 32 -6.32 -13.06 -9.12
C ASP A 32 -4.97 -12.69 -8.50
N PRO A 33 -4.27 -13.65 -7.85
CA PRO A 33 -2.98 -13.35 -7.21
C PRO A 33 -1.90 -12.86 -8.16
N VAL A 34 -1.80 -13.46 -9.33
CA VAL A 34 -0.79 -13.05 -10.32
C VAL A 34 -1.08 -11.64 -10.81
N ALA A 35 -2.35 -11.36 -11.12
CA ALA A 35 -2.76 -10.03 -11.56
C ALA A 35 -2.53 -9.00 -10.45
N THR A 36 -2.75 -9.36 -9.18
CA THR A 36 -2.50 -8.47 -8.05
C THR A 36 -1.04 -8.05 -8.01
N ARG A 37 -0.12 -8.99 -8.09
CA ARG A 37 1.30 -8.69 -8.04
C ARG A 37 1.73 -7.85 -9.23
N THR A 38 1.31 -8.25 -10.43
CA THR A 38 1.66 -7.55 -11.66
C THR A 38 1.13 -6.12 -11.68
N ALA A 39 -0.14 -5.94 -11.32
CA ALA A 39 -0.76 -4.63 -11.33
C ALA A 39 -0.17 -3.70 -10.25
N THR A 40 0.10 -4.23 -9.07
CA THR A 40 0.70 -3.45 -7.98
C THR A 40 2.10 -2.98 -8.37
N ARG A 41 2.90 -3.86 -8.95
CA ARG A 41 4.23 -3.50 -9.44
C ARG A 41 4.14 -2.42 -10.52
N ALA A 42 3.26 -2.61 -11.49
CA ALA A 42 3.06 -1.62 -12.56
C ALA A 42 2.62 -0.27 -12.00
N ALA A 43 1.71 -0.27 -11.02
CA ALA A 43 1.25 0.96 -10.40
C ALA A 43 2.42 1.74 -9.78
N LEU A 44 3.28 1.05 -9.04
CA LEU A 44 4.45 1.69 -8.45
C LEU A 44 5.41 2.21 -9.52
N GLU A 45 5.61 1.45 -10.57
CA GLU A 45 6.52 1.84 -11.65
C GLU A 45 6.04 3.07 -12.41
N VAL A 46 4.73 3.23 -12.58
CA VAL A 46 4.20 4.42 -13.27
C VAL A 46 3.99 5.62 -12.37
N GLY A 47 4.22 5.49 -11.06
CA GLY A 47 4.23 6.65 -10.17
C GLY A 47 3.26 6.65 -9.01
N PHE A 48 2.40 5.65 -8.85
CA PHE A 48 1.59 5.55 -7.64
C PHE A 48 2.49 5.38 -6.42
N ARG A 49 2.16 6.04 -5.33
CA ARG A 49 2.94 5.97 -4.08
C ARG A 49 2.07 5.67 -2.87
N GLN A 50 0.77 5.48 -3.07
CA GLN A 50 -0.15 5.01 -2.04
C GLN A 50 -0.82 3.73 -2.52
N LEU A 51 -0.78 2.71 -1.69
CA LEU A 51 -1.45 1.44 -1.95
C LEU A 51 -2.52 1.22 -0.89
N ASP A 52 -3.74 0.91 -1.32
CA ASP A 52 -4.84 0.63 -0.42
C ASP A 52 -5.09 -0.88 -0.38
N ALA A 53 -4.75 -1.49 0.74
CA ALA A 53 -4.82 -2.93 0.94
C ALA A 53 -5.80 -3.29 2.06
N SER A 54 -6.08 -4.58 2.22
CA SER A 54 -6.89 -5.07 3.33
C SER A 54 -6.69 -6.58 3.49
N GLU A 55 -6.76 -7.05 4.72
CA GLU A 55 -6.77 -8.48 5.01
C GLU A 55 -7.90 -9.20 4.24
N ARG A 56 -9.05 -8.57 4.15
CA ARG A 56 -10.23 -9.13 3.50
C ARG A 56 -10.04 -9.34 2.00
N TYR A 57 -9.12 -8.61 1.39
CA TYR A 57 -8.81 -8.79 -0.03
C TYR A 57 -8.07 -10.10 -0.30
N ARG A 58 -7.48 -10.71 0.74
CA ARG A 58 -6.78 -12.00 0.68
C ARG A 58 -5.62 -12.03 -0.29
N ASN A 59 -5.00 -10.90 -0.51
CA ASN A 59 -3.88 -10.77 -1.45
C ASN A 59 -2.75 -9.89 -0.91
N GLU A 60 -2.68 -9.69 0.41
CA GLU A 60 -1.62 -8.85 0.99
C GLU A 60 -0.23 -9.43 0.76
N THR A 61 -0.11 -10.75 0.67
CA THR A 61 1.17 -11.39 0.35
C THR A 61 1.66 -10.98 -1.03
N GLU A 62 0.78 -11.01 -2.04
CA GLU A 62 1.12 -10.64 -3.41
C GLU A 62 1.44 -9.17 -3.52
N VAL A 63 0.71 -8.32 -2.79
CA VAL A 63 1.00 -6.89 -2.72
C VAL A 63 2.40 -6.68 -2.11
N GLY A 64 2.70 -7.37 -1.03
CA GLY A 64 4.01 -7.31 -0.38
C GLY A 64 5.13 -7.78 -1.29
N GLU A 65 4.92 -8.85 -2.04
CA GLU A 65 5.91 -9.34 -3.00
C GLU A 65 6.21 -8.30 -4.09
N ALA A 66 5.18 -7.65 -4.60
CA ALA A 66 5.35 -6.60 -5.60
C ALA A 66 6.16 -5.43 -5.05
N ILE A 67 5.86 -5.02 -3.83
CA ILE A 67 6.59 -3.94 -3.15
C ILE A 67 8.07 -4.32 -2.98
N GLN A 68 8.33 -5.54 -2.53
CA GLN A 68 9.69 -6.02 -2.36
C GLN A 68 10.48 -6.03 -3.67
N GLU A 69 9.85 -6.49 -4.75
CA GLU A 69 10.50 -6.49 -6.06
C GLU A 69 10.91 -5.09 -6.50
N VAL A 70 10.02 -4.11 -6.27
CA VAL A 70 10.29 -2.72 -6.64
C VAL A 70 11.42 -2.13 -5.79
N PHE A 71 11.44 -2.43 -4.50
CA PHE A 71 12.51 -1.96 -3.61
C PHE A 71 13.85 -2.57 -3.99
N LYS A 72 13.88 -3.86 -4.33
CA LYS A 72 15.10 -4.53 -4.77
C LYS A 72 15.65 -3.96 -6.06
N ALA A 73 14.78 -3.48 -6.94
CA ALA A 73 15.20 -2.82 -8.17
C ALA A 73 15.87 -1.46 -7.91
N GLY A 74 15.71 -0.89 -6.71
CA GLY A 74 16.46 0.28 -6.27
C GLY A 74 15.95 1.62 -6.74
N ARG A 75 14.86 1.67 -7.48
CA ARG A 75 14.32 2.95 -7.99
C ARG A 75 13.41 3.66 -7.01
N ILE A 76 12.80 2.91 -6.09
CA ILE A 76 11.84 3.45 -5.12
C ILE A 76 12.24 2.94 -3.74
N LYS A 77 12.24 3.84 -2.76
CA LYS A 77 12.58 3.50 -1.38
C LYS A 77 11.32 3.30 -0.56
N ARG A 78 11.41 2.53 0.53
CA ARG A 78 10.28 2.24 1.41
C ARG A 78 9.60 3.51 1.92
N GLU A 79 10.36 4.52 2.30
CA GLU A 79 9.82 5.77 2.83
C GLU A 79 9.05 6.59 1.80
N GLU A 80 9.16 6.25 0.52
CA GLU A 80 8.40 6.92 -0.54
C GLU A 80 7.00 6.32 -0.74
N VAL A 81 6.72 5.17 -0.16
CA VAL A 81 5.46 4.44 -0.38
C VAL A 81 4.62 4.45 0.89
N PHE A 82 3.36 4.83 0.76
CA PHE A 82 2.37 4.81 1.82
C PHE A 82 1.45 3.62 1.62
N VAL A 83 1.43 2.68 2.56
CA VAL A 83 0.57 1.50 2.48
C VAL A 83 -0.52 1.60 3.54
N ALA A 84 -1.77 1.63 3.09
CA ALA A 84 -2.92 1.61 3.97
C ALA A 84 -3.50 0.20 4.02
N THR A 85 -3.93 -0.22 5.19
CA THR A 85 -4.64 -1.48 5.35
C THR A 85 -5.85 -1.26 6.27
N LYS A 86 -6.65 -2.31 6.45
CA LYS A 86 -7.89 -2.19 7.21
C LYS A 86 -8.00 -3.33 8.21
N LEU A 87 -8.61 -3.04 9.35
CA LEU A 87 -8.92 -4.03 10.37
C LEU A 87 -10.30 -4.60 10.07
N TRP A 88 -10.38 -5.90 9.81
CA TRP A 88 -11.66 -6.52 9.50
C TRP A 88 -12.52 -6.68 10.76
N ASN A 89 -13.83 -6.80 10.56
CA ASN A 89 -14.82 -6.79 11.65
C ASN A 89 -14.59 -7.87 12.72
N ASN A 90 -14.07 -9.02 12.36
CA ASN A 90 -13.82 -10.10 13.31
C ASN A 90 -12.62 -9.83 14.24
N ASN A 91 -11.89 -8.76 14.02
CA ASN A 91 -10.70 -8.39 14.79
C ASN A 91 -10.85 -7.08 15.55
N HIS A 92 -12.08 -6.60 15.76
CA HIS A 92 -12.31 -5.34 16.45
C HIS A 92 -12.21 -5.42 17.97
N ARG A 93 -12.19 -6.60 18.54
CA ARG A 93 -11.97 -6.74 19.99
C ARG A 93 -10.55 -6.26 20.33
N PRO A 94 -10.37 -5.54 21.44
CA PRO A 94 -9.05 -4.96 21.76
C PRO A 94 -7.90 -5.97 21.75
N GLU A 95 -8.12 -7.17 22.24
CA GLU A 95 -7.09 -8.20 22.29
C GLU A 95 -6.70 -8.74 20.90
N ARG A 96 -7.51 -8.47 19.88
CA ARG A 96 -7.24 -8.92 18.51
C ARG A 96 -6.62 -7.86 17.63
N VAL A 97 -6.71 -6.60 18.02
CA VAL A 97 -6.25 -5.49 17.18
C VAL A 97 -4.76 -5.58 16.88
N LYS A 98 -3.95 -5.70 17.90
CA LYS A 98 -2.49 -5.73 17.73
C LYS A 98 -2.02 -6.95 16.93
N PRO A 99 -2.44 -8.19 17.26
CA PRO A 99 -2.04 -9.35 16.46
C PRO A 99 -2.46 -9.25 15.00
N ALA A 100 -3.65 -8.76 14.72
CA ALA A 100 -4.13 -8.60 13.34
C ALA A 100 -3.28 -7.59 12.59
N PHE A 101 -2.92 -6.49 13.23
CA PHE A 101 -2.08 -5.47 12.64
C PHE A 101 -0.67 -5.98 12.34
N GLU A 102 -0.09 -6.70 13.27
CA GLU A 102 1.24 -7.28 13.10
C GLU A 102 1.27 -8.30 11.97
N ALA A 103 0.21 -9.08 11.80
CA ALA A 103 0.12 -10.03 10.71
C ALA A 103 0.17 -9.35 9.35
N ARG A 104 -0.50 -8.19 9.21
CA ARG A 104 -0.49 -7.42 7.95
C ARG A 104 0.87 -6.82 7.69
N ASP A 105 1.50 -6.29 8.73
CA ASP A 105 2.81 -5.69 8.60
C ASP A 105 3.82 -6.72 8.07
N ARG A 106 3.78 -7.93 8.60
CA ARG A 106 4.65 -9.01 8.14
C ARG A 106 4.42 -9.40 6.69
N LYS A 107 3.16 -9.32 6.22
CA LYS A 107 2.81 -9.74 4.85
C LYS A 107 3.14 -8.68 3.81
N SER A 108 2.90 -7.41 4.13
CA SER A 108 2.88 -6.38 3.10
C SER A 108 4.15 -5.55 3.06
N VAL A 109 4.85 -5.41 4.16
CA VAL A 109 5.90 -4.44 4.16
C VAL A 109 7.24 -4.96 4.43
N VAL A 110 7.33 -5.83 5.32
CA VAL A 110 8.58 -6.28 5.73
C VAL A 110 9.64 -5.42 6.11
#